data_04f3a18eddcef8879b8a3f97984f5dbb
#
_entry.id   04f3a18eddcef8879b8a3f97984f5dbb
#
_cell.length_a   1.000
_cell.length_b   1.000
_cell.length_c   1.000
_cell.angle_alpha   90.00
_cell.angle_beta   90.00
_cell.angle_gamma   90.00
#
_symmetry.space_group_name_H-M   'P 1'
#
loop_
_entity.id
_entity.type
_entity.pdbx_description
1 polymer ?
#
loop_
_entity_poly.entity_id
_entity_poly.type
_entity_poly.pdbx_seq_one_letter_code
_entity_poly.pdbx_strand_id
1 'polypeptide(L)'
;MRSRGRGIGAGVIWDPDGLVMTNHHVVAGARRGITVALYDGREFDAEVVKGSGRLDLALLRLSGGATDLPAASPGDSDALRVGELVYAIGHPWGSVGAVSAGIVGGVGELRGRGRASSVRYVRSDVTLAPGNSGGPLLNARGEVVAINAMVFGRTALSIPTNAAGTWAASRRRPRLGLGVLPVEVPPSLRGEAGPTGLVIAAVEDGGAADRAGLLVGDVLLSIEGEPLDGAETLLEALARAGDAVESRILRGGRIEVMNVSLVESGRVA
;
A
#
# COMPACT_ATOMS: atom_id res chain seq x y z
N MET A 1 8.39 17.25 2.92
CA MET A 1 8.17 16.61 1.61
C MET A 1 7.30 17.48 0.75
N ARG A 2 7.71 17.83 -0.45
CA ARG A 2 6.92 18.64 -1.39
C ARG A 2 6.63 17.79 -2.63
N SER A 3 5.38 17.62 -3.00
CA SER A 3 5.03 17.19 -4.35
C SER A 3 4.88 18.43 -5.23
N ARG A 4 5.46 18.43 -6.43
CA ARG A 4 5.38 19.55 -7.39
C ARG A 4 3.97 19.81 -7.94
N GLY A 5 2.92 19.43 -7.20
CA GLY A 5 1.52 19.60 -7.58
C GLY A 5 0.57 19.61 -6.40
N ARG A 6 0.79 20.47 -5.38
CA ARG A 6 -0.13 20.76 -4.25
C ARG A 6 -0.17 19.78 -3.06
N GLY A 7 0.76 18.88 -2.84
CA GLY A 7 0.82 18.11 -1.58
C GLY A 7 2.05 18.49 -0.76
N ILE A 8 1.90 18.94 0.48
CA ILE A 8 2.97 19.07 1.47
C ILE A 8 2.65 18.08 2.57
N GLY A 9 3.63 17.25 2.95
CA GLY A 9 3.50 16.30 4.03
C GLY A 9 4.85 16.04 4.69
N ALA A 10 4.82 15.24 5.72
CA ALA A 10 6.00 14.73 6.39
C ALA A 10 6.28 13.27 5.96
N GLY A 11 7.41 12.75 6.38
CA GLY A 11 7.77 11.34 6.22
C GLY A 11 8.72 10.90 7.32
N VAL A 12 8.87 9.61 7.46
CA VAL A 12 9.78 8.95 8.40
C VAL A 12 10.81 8.19 7.58
N ILE A 13 12.09 8.47 7.80
CA ILE A 13 13.17 7.64 7.25
C ILE A 13 13.02 6.27 7.88
N TRP A 14 12.59 5.28 7.06
CA TRP A 14 12.22 3.96 7.54
C TRP A 14 13.41 3.01 7.61
N ASP A 15 14.38 3.28 6.76
CA ASP A 15 15.56 2.45 6.63
C ASP A 15 16.75 3.31 6.15
N PRO A 16 18.00 2.99 6.60
CA PRO A 16 19.18 3.79 6.25
C PRO A 16 19.48 3.87 4.76
N ASP A 17 18.98 2.91 3.97
CA ASP A 17 19.23 2.81 2.53
C ASP A 17 18.22 3.58 1.69
N GLY A 18 17.56 4.58 2.31
CA GLY A 18 16.73 5.53 1.58
C GLY A 18 15.26 5.14 1.41
N LEU A 19 14.72 4.27 2.27
CA LEU A 19 13.27 4.10 2.34
C LEU A 19 12.65 5.14 3.26
N VAL A 20 11.56 5.77 2.78
CA VAL A 20 10.80 6.77 3.55
C VAL A 20 9.34 6.35 3.58
N MET A 21 8.78 6.22 4.79
CA MET A 21 7.37 5.99 5.02
C MET A 21 6.62 7.32 5.08
N THR A 22 5.47 7.39 4.40
CA THR A 22 4.54 8.54 4.44
C THR A 22 3.11 8.06 4.22
N ASN A 23 2.13 8.98 4.15
CA ASN A 23 0.77 8.62 3.78
C ASN A 23 0.57 8.54 2.26
N HIS A 24 -0.34 7.66 1.85
CA HIS A 24 -0.72 7.52 0.46
C HIS A 24 -1.33 8.81 -0.11
N HIS A 25 -2.24 9.47 0.62
CA HIS A 25 -2.87 10.70 0.15
C HIS A 25 -1.88 11.85 -0.07
N VAL A 26 -0.71 11.85 0.60
CA VAL A 26 0.34 12.86 0.40
C VAL A 26 0.97 12.74 -0.98
N VAL A 27 1.05 11.53 -1.53
CA VAL A 27 1.74 11.23 -2.80
C VAL A 27 0.82 10.86 -3.95
N ALA A 28 -0.44 10.52 -3.70
CA ALA A 28 -1.39 10.05 -4.72
C ALA A 28 -1.65 11.04 -5.87
N GLY A 29 -1.39 12.34 -5.66
CA GLY A 29 -1.54 13.39 -6.69
C GLY A 29 -0.23 13.87 -7.32
N ALA A 30 0.90 13.21 -7.06
CA ALA A 30 2.21 13.65 -7.49
C ALA A 30 2.50 13.35 -8.97
N ARG A 31 1.86 14.08 -9.88
CA ARG A 31 2.04 13.92 -11.35
C ARG A 31 3.41 14.40 -11.87
N ARG A 32 4.20 15.16 -11.11
CA ARG A 32 5.46 15.82 -11.54
C ARG A 32 6.67 15.46 -10.70
N GLY A 33 6.63 14.28 -10.04
CA GLY A 33 7.70 13.83 -9.18
C GLY A 33 7.48 14.20 -7.70
N ILE A 34 8.21 13.50 -6.86
CA ILE A 34 8.21 13.67 -5.39
C ILE A 34 9.61 14.09 -5.00
N THR A 35 9.73 15.17 -4.24
CA THR A 35 11.01 15.59 -3.64
C THR A 35 10.91 15.43 -2.12
N VAL A 36 11.89 14.79 -1.51
CA VAL A 36 12.05 14.64 -0.08
C VAL A 36 13.20 15.51 0.39
N ALA A 37 12.89 16.52 1.21
CA ALA A 37 13.88 17.34 1.89
C ALA A 37 14.14 16.78 3.30
N LEU A 38 15.40 16.56 3.64
CA LEU A 38 15.84 16.14 4.97
C LEU A 38 16.04 17.35 5.88
N TYR A 39 16.18 17.10 7.18
CA TYR A 39 16.40 18.14 8.19
C TYR A 39 17.74 18.86 7.99
N ASP A 40 18.75 18.17 7.49
CA ASP A 40 20.09 18.72 7.20
C ASP A 40 20.16 19.54 5.90
N GLY A 41 19.03 19.71 5.20
CA GLY A 41 18.92 20.47 3.97
C GLY A 41 19.20 19.70 2.69
N ARG A 42 19.58 18.42 2.76
CA ARG A 42 19.69 17.58 1.55
C ARG A 42 18.30 17.37 0.95
N GLU A 43 18.24 17.36 -0.36
CA GLU A 43 17.01 17.07 -1.13
C GLU A 43 17.26 15.89 -2.06
N PHE A 44 16.26 15.00 -2.13
CA PHE A 44 16.30 13.80 -2.99
C PHE A 44 15.01 13.73 -3.80
N ASP A 45 15.11 13.34 -5.05
CA ASP A 45 13.96 12.85 -5.78
C ASP A 45 13.58 11.46 -5.23
N ALA A 46 12.29 11.14 -5.30
CA ALA A 46 11.80 9.89 -4.74
C ALA A 46 10.72 9.27 -5.62
N GLU A 47 10.66 7.93 -5.59
CA GLU A 47 9.65 7.15 -6.30
C GLU A 47 8.81 6.35 -5.31
N VAL A 48 7.53 6.16 -5.63
CA VAL A 48 6.64 5.31 -4.82
C VAL A 48 6.92 3.86 -5.16
N VAL A 49 7.56 3.14 -4.23
CA VAL A 49 7.83 1.69 -4.39
C VAL A 49 6.68 0.82 -3.88
N LYS A 50 5.84 1.34 -2.97
CA LYS A 50 4.66 0.64 -2.47
C LYS A 50 3.61 1.64 -1.99
N GLY A 51 2.34 1.39 -2.27
CA GLY A 51 1.24 2.25 -1.85
C GLY A 51 0.00 1.44 -1.45
N SER A 52 -0.75 1.95 -0.49
CA SER A 52 -2.03 1.38 -0.05
C SER A 52 -3.01 2.50 0.30
N GLY A 53 -3.97 2.75 -0.58
CA GLY A 53 -5.05 3.69 -0.28
C GLY A 53 -5.94 3.23 0.90
N ARG A 54 -6.04 1.91 1.13
CA ARG A 54 -6.81 1.35 2.26
C ARG A 54 -6.17 1.66 3.61
N LEU A 55 -4.85 1.52 3.72
CA LEU A 55 -4.09 1.81 4.94
C LEU A 55 -3.65 3.26 5.01
N ASP A 56 -3.82 4.00 3.92
CA ASP A 56 -3.28 5.35 3.74
C ASP A 56 -1.76 5.43 3.98
N LEU A 57 -1.01 4.44 3.49
CA LEU A 57 0.45 4.37 3.58
C LEU A 57 1.09 4.37 2.19
N ALA A 58 2.24 5.00 2.08
CA ALA A 58 3.14 4.91 0.94
C ALA A 58 4.59 4.74 1.42
N LEU A 59 5.33 3.90 0.72
CA LEU A 59 6.76 3.71 0.90
C LEU A 59 7.46 4.28 -0.32
N LEU A 60 8.41 5.16 -0.07
CA LEU A 60 9.19 5.84 -1.10
C LEU A 60 10.62 5.33 -1.08
N ARG A 61 11.23 5.28 -2.26
CA ARG A 61 12.68 5.08 -2.42
C ARG A 61 13.29 6.40 -2.85
N LEU A 62 14.29 6.87 -2.12
CA LEU A 62 15.08 8.03 -2.50
C LEU A 62 16.03 7.67 -3.65
N SER A 63 16.13 8.56 -4.64
CA SER A 63 17.04 8.42 -5.77
C SER A 63 18.45 8.94 -5.43
N GLY A 64 19.44 8.59 -6.26
CA GLY A 64 20.78 9.17 -6.12
C GLY A 64 21.68 8.52 -5.06
N GLY A 65 21.36 7.29 -4.62
CA GLY A 65 22.25 6.53 -3.72
C GLY A 65 22.25 7.06 -2.29
N ALA A 66 21.09 7.48 -1.82
CA ALA A 66 20.91 7.89 -0.42
C ALA A 66 21.19 6.71 0.52
N THR A 67 22.32 6.74 1.21
CA THR A 67 22.78 5.73 2.18
C THR A 67 23.13 6.41 3.50
N ASP A 68 23.27 5.63 4.54
CA ASP A 68 23.65 6.09 5.89
C ASP A 68 22.70 7.18 6.44
N LEU A 69 21.42 7.07 6.10
CA LEU A 69 20.42 7.99 6.63
C LEU A 69 20.05 7.63 8.07
N PRO A 70 19.76 8.64 8.93
CA PRO A 70 19.33 8.40 10.30
C PRO A 70 17.91 7.80 10.29
N ALA A 71 17.82 6.48 10.21
CA ALA A 71 16.54 5.79 10.27
C ALA A 71 15.89 5.93 11.66
N ALA A 72 14.59 6.07 11.66
CA ALA A 72 13.82 6.13 12.90
C ALA A 72 13.79 4.77 13.59
N SER A 73 13.80 4.76 14.91
CA SER A 73 13.61 3.55 15.72
C SER A 73 12.12 3.23 15.83
N PRO A 74 11.63 2.08 15.29
CA PRO A 74 10.26 1.69 15.46
C PRO A 74 9.99 1.23 16.89
N GLY A 75 8.94 1.76 17.51
CA GLY A 75 8.44 1.32 18.80
C GLY A 75 7.28 0.33 18.65
N ASP A 76 7.02 -0.44 19.69
CA ASP A 76 5.91 -1.40 19.73
C ASP A 76 4.58 -0.67 19.95
N SER A 77 3.81 -0.51 18.88
CA SER A 77 2.49 0.12 18.94
C SER A 77 1.42 -0.74 19.60
N ASP A 78 1.65 -2.04 19.77
CA ASP A 78 0.71 -2.94 20.46
C ASP A 78 0.84 -2.84 21.98
N ALA A 79 1.99 -2.39 22.48
CA ALA A 79 2.24 -2.11 23.88
C ALA A 79 1.71 -0.74 24.36
N LEU A 80 1.21 0.11 23.46
CA LEU A 80 0.68 1.43 23.82
C LEU A 80 -0.52 1.34 24.77
N ARG A 81 -0.51 2.18 25.78
CA ARG A 81 -1.59 2.30 26.78
C ARG A 81 -2.25 3.67 26.71
N VAL A 82 -3.53 3.71 27.00
CA VAL A 82 -4.27 4.97 27.14
C VAL A 82 -3.64 5.80 28.26
N GLY A 83 -3.45 7.10 27.99
CA GLY A 83 -2.77 8.02 28.91
C GLY A 83 -1.27 8.17 28.68
N GLU A 84 -0.62 7.35 27.86
CA GLU A 84 0.80 7.52 27.54
C GLU A 84 1.05 8.80 26.75
N LEU A 85 2.13 9.51 27.10
CA LEU A 85 2.59 10.71 26.39
C LEU A 85 3.06 10.36 25.00
N VAL A 86 2.63 11.16 24.03
CA VAL A 86 3.05 11.05 22.63
C VAL A 86 3.34 12.42 22.03
N TYR A 87 4.20 12.44 21.01
CA TYR A 87 4.64 13.64 20.31
C TYR A 87 4.48 13.46 18.82
N ALA A 88 3.73 14.33 18.17
CA ALA A 88 3.63 14.36 16.71
C ALA A 88 4.64 15.36 16.15
N ILE A 89 5.44 14.92 15.17
CA ILE A 89 6.37 15.79 14.45
C ILE A 89 5.91 15.90 12.99
N GLY A 90 6.02 17.10 12.44
CA GLY A 90 5.68 17.35 11.05
C GLY A 90 6.11 18.73 10.58
N HIS A 91 5.54 19.14 9.44
CA HIS A 91 5.87 20.40 8.78
C HIS A 91 4.59 21.22 8.52
N PRO A 92 3.82 21.58 9.57
CA PRO A 92 2.56 22.28 9.39
C PRO A 92 2.80 23.60 8.65
N TRP A 93 2.02 23.81 7.58
CA TRP A 93 2.09 25.02 6.74
C TRP A 93 3.49 25.29 6.18
N GLY A 94 4.37 24.28 6.09
CA GLY A 94 5.76 24.41 5.66
C GLY A 94 6.74 24.84 6.76
N SER A 95 6.29 24.99 7.99
CA SER A 95 7.16 25.19 9.17
C SER A 95 7.87 23.88 9.50
N VAL A 96 9.19 23.85 9.33
CA VAL A 96 10.00 22.62 9.48
C VAL A 96 10.13 22.24 10.93
N GLY A 97 9.83 20.96 11.25
CA GLY A 97 10.11 20.36 12.56
C GLY A 97 9.20 20.82 13.70
N ALA A 98 7.95 21.21 13.40
CA ALA A 98 7.01 21.55 14.47
C ALA A 98 6.58 20.29 15.24
N VAL A 99 6.51 20.43 16.57
CA VAL A 99 6.13 19.37 17.50
C VAL A 99 4.83 19.74 18.21
N SER A 100 3.91 18.79 18.29
CA SER A 100 2.77 18.86 19.21
C SER A 100 2.80 17.67 20.16
N ALA A 101 2.46 17.90 21.43
CA ALA A 101 2.42 16.87 22.47
C ALA A 101 0.96 16.59 22.86
N GLY A 102 0.71 15.38 23.30
CA GLY A 102 -0.57 14.92 23.80
C GLY A 102 -0.45 13.54 24.43
N ILE A 103 -1.59 12.89 24.61
CA ILE A 103 -1.67 11.54 25.17
C ILE A 103 -2.41 10.59 24.22
N VAL A 104 -2.13 9.30 24.35
CA VAL A 104 -2.92 8.24 23.73
C VAL A 104 -4.31 8.23 24.35
N GLY A 105 -5.32 8.54 23.56
CA GLY A 105 -6.74 8.50 23.93
C GLY A 105 -7.39 7.14 23.67
N GLY A 106 -6.72 6.26 22.92
CA GLY A 106 -7.19 4.90 22.62
C GLY A 106 -6.45 4.26 21.47
N VAL A 107 -6.46 2.94 21.45
CA VAL A 107 -6.01 2.11 20.33
C VAL A 107 -7.17 1.24 19.91
N GLY A 108 -7.54 1.22 18.64
CA GLY A 108 -8.68 0.45 18.19
C GLY A 108 -8.92 0.53 16.69
N GLU A 109 -9.94 -0.18 16.26
CA GLU A 109 -10.32 -0.27 14.85
C GLU A 109 -11.39 0.76 14.50
N LEU A 110 -11.23 1.41 13.36
CA LEU A 110 -12.28 2.17 12.71
C LEU A 110 -12.88 1.31 11.60
N ARG A 111 -14.20 1.09 11.69
CA ARG A 111 -14.94 0.40 10.63
C ARG A 111 -15.24 1.39 9.51
N GLY A 112 -14.70 1.15 8.31
CA GLY A 112 -15.07 1.86 7.10
C GLY A 112 -16.53 1.57 6.70
N ARG A 113 -17.11 2.41 5.82
CA ARG A 113 -18.41 2.15 5.19
C ARG A 113 -18.30 0.97 4.23
N GLY A 114 -18.38 -0.27 4.75
CA GLY A 114 -18.32 -1.52 3.96
C GLY A 114 -17.93 -2.71 4.81
N ARG A 115 -18.45 -3.88 4.48
CA ARG A 115 -18.45 -5.10 5.31
C ARG A 115 -17.08 -5.71 5.62
N ALA A 116 -15.97 -5.22 5.06
CA ALA A 116 -14.70 -5.97 5.07
C ALA A 116 -13.43 -5.21 5.45
N SER A 117 -13.47 -3.94 5.89
CA SER A 117 -12.22 -3.23 6.18
C SER A 117 -12.25 -2.46 7.49
N SER A 118 -11.83 -3.12 8.56
CA SER A 118 -11.37 -2.41 9.75
C SER A 118 -9.89 -2.02 9.54
N VAL A 119 -9.57 -0.78 9.87
CA VAL A 119 -8.18 -0.31 9.95
C VAL A 119 -7.92 0.08 11.39
N ARG A 120 -6.84 -0.44 11.96
CA ARG A 120 -6.43 -0.12 13.32
C ARG A 120 -5.75 1.24 13.36
N TYR A 121 -6.11 2.07 14.34
CA TYR A 121 -5.53 3.40 14.57
C TYR A 121 -5.16 3.60 16.02
N VAL A 122 -4.10 4.40 16.25
CA VAL A 122 -3.82 5.08 17.51
C VAL A 122 -4.58 6.40 17.48
N ARG A 123 -5.42 6.62 18.48
CA ARG A 123 -6.12 7.89 18.73
C ARG A 123 -5.35 8.68 19.77
N SER A 124 -5.14 9.95 19.52
CA SER A 124 -4.47 10.86 20.45
C SER A 124 -5.12 12.26 20.37
N ASP A 125 -4.81 13.10 21.33
CA ASP A 125 -5.23 14.50 21.39
C ASP A 125 -4.13 15.48 20.91
N VAL A 126 -3.06 14.94 20.28
CA VAL A 126 -2.05 15.79 19.63
C VAL A 126 -2.71 16.69 18.58
N THR A 127 -2.22 17.89 18.43
CA THR A 127 -2.69 18.78 17.37
C THR A 127 -2.01 18.42 16.05
N LEU A 128 -2.80 18.02 15.07
CA LEU A 128 -2.34 17.81 13.69
C LEU A 128 -2.89 18.91 12.77
N ALA A 129 -2.04 19.37 11.86
CA ALA A 129 -2.38 20.32 10.81
C ALA A 129 -1.89 19.81 9.44
N PRO A 130 -2.35 20.36 8.31
CA PRO A 130 -1.82 20.05 6.99
C PRO A 130 -0.31 20.21 6.96
N GLY A 131 0.41 19.13 6.60
CA GLY A 131 1.86 19.02 6.68
C GLY A 131 2.38 18.06 7.75
N ASN A 132 1.53 17.64 8.71
CA ASN A 132 1.89 16.60 9.67
C ASN A 132 1.63 15.19 9.15
N SER A 133 0.77 15.05 8.13
CA SER A 133 0.47 13.75 7.50
C SER A 133 1.74 13.08 7.01
N GLY A 134 1.92 11.80 7.34
CA GLY A 134 3.09 10.99 7.03
C GLY A 134 4.24 11.13 8.04
N GLY A 135 4.19 12.10 8.94
CA GLY A 135 5.18 12.28 10.00
C GLY A 135 4.99 11.28 11.15
N PRO A 136 6.00 11.14 12.03
CA PRO A 136 5.95 10.21 13.14
C PRO A 136 5.06 10.70 14.29
N LEU A 137 4.42 9.75 14.97
CA LEU A 137 3.96 9.87 16.34
C LEU A 137 4.97 9.12 17.22
N LEU A 138 5.62 9.82 18.13
CA LEU A 138 6.68 9.27 18.99
C LEU A 138 6.15 9.03 20.40
N ASN A 139 6.70 8.02 21.07
CA ASN A 139 6.55 7.86 22.52
C ASN A 139 7.60 8.70 23.28
N ALA A 140 7.58 8.64 24.62
CA ALA A 140 8.52 9.37 25.46
C ALA A 140 9.99 8.88 25.35
N ARG A 141 10.25 7.75 24.68
CA ARG A 141 11.60 7.25 24.38
C ARG A 141 12.12 7.71 23.03
N GLY A 142 11.30 8.46 22.26
CA GLY A 142 11.64 8.90 20.91
C GLY A 142 11.46 7.81 19.84
N GLU A 143 10.80 6.70 20.19
CA GLU A 143 10.48 5.64 19.23
C GLU A 143 9.21 5.97 18.46
N VAL A 144 9.17 5.66 17.16
CA VAL A 144 7.99 5.85 16.32
C VAL A 144 6.96 4.78 16.65
N VAL A 145 5.84 5.16 17.23
CA VAL A 145 4.75 4.25 17.59
C VAL A 145 3.58 4.31 16.60
N ALA A 146 3.50 5.37 15.79
CA ALA A 146 2.54 5.45 14.69
C ALA A 146 2.95 6.48 13.63
N ILE A 147 2.29 6.44 12.47
CA ILE A 147 2.40 7.43 11.38
C ILE A 147 1.15 8.31 11.42
N ASN A 148 1.32 9.62 11.58
CA ASN A 148 0.23 10.59 11.61
C ASN A 148 -0.52 10.59 10.28
N ALA A 149 -1.84 10.46 10.31
CA ALA A 149 -2.64 10.33 9.09
C ALA A 149 -3.68 11.44 8.93
N MET A 150 -4.59 11.56 9.87
CA MET A 150 -5.74 12.47 9.73
C MET A 150 -6.28 12.94 11.07
N VAL A 151 -7.19 13.92 10.99
CA VAL A 151 -7.98 14.38 12.14
C VAL A 151 -9.44 13.99 11.91
N PHE A 152 -10.06 13.40 12.92
CA PHE A 152 -11.50 13.11 12.96
C PHE A 152 -12.13 13.85 14.13
N GLY A 153 -12.90 14.89 13.83
CA GLY A 153 -13.40 15.80 14.85
C GLY A 153 -12.26 16.52 15.58
N ARG A 154 -12.07 16.19 16.85
CA ARG A 154 -10.98 16.74 17.69
C ARG A 154 -9.88 15.71 18.00
N THR A 155 -9.91 14.55 17.37
CA THR A 155 -9.02 13.43 17.66
C THR A 155 -8.07 13.23 16.49
N ALA A 156 -6.78 13.16 16.77
CA ALA A 156 -5.79 12.74 15.80
C ALA A 156 -5.83 11.22 15.64
N LEU A 157 -5.74 10.76 14.41
CA LEU A 157 -5.67 9.35 14.04
C LEU A 157 -4.34 9.08 13.38
N SER A 158 -3.61 8.11 13.92
CA SER A 158 -2.30 7.70 13.41
C SER A 158 -2.27 6.20 13.18
N ILE A 159 -1.57 5.76 12.14
CA ILE A 159 -1.47 4.35 11.75
C ILE A 159 -0.40 3.68 12.61
N PRO A 160 -0.72 2.60 13.34
CA PRO A 160 0.23 1.93 14.24
C PRO A 160 1.49 1.45 13.52
N THR A 161 2.65 1.61 14.16
CA THR A 161 3.96 1.23 13.59
C THR A 161 4.04 -0.26 13.28
N ASN A 162 3.49 -1.16 14.13
CA ASN A 162 3.48 -2.60 13.86
C ASN A 162 2.70 -2.93 12.59
N ALA A 163 1.56 -2.27 12.36
CA ALA A 163 0.79 -2.44 11.13
C ALA A 163 1.54 -1.87 9.91
N ALA A 164 2.17 -0.70 10.05
CA ALA A 164 2.98 -0.10 8.99
C ALA A 164 4.20 -0.95 8.64
N GLY A 165 4.91 -1.48 9.64
CA GLY A 165 6.08 -2.36 9.46
C GLY A 165 5.70 -3.69 8.79
N THR A 166 4.64 -4.34 9.27
CA THR A 166 4.12 -5.57 8.65
C THR A 166 3.74 -5.32 7.20
N TRP A 167 3.06 -4.21 6.92
CA TRP A 167 2.72 -3.84 5.55
C TRP A 167 3.96 -3.52 4.72
N ALA A 168 4.93 -2.77 5.24
CA ALA A 168 6.16 -2.45 4.52
C ALA A 168 6.95 -3.71 4.16
N ALA A 169 7.10 -4.64 5.10
CA ALA A 169 7.82 -5.90 4.93
C ALA A 169 7.04 -6.93 4.08
N SER A 170 5.71 -6.82 3.99
CA SER A 170 4.93 -7.75 3.17
C SER A 170 5.35 -7.62 1.71
N ARG A 171 5.60 -8.73 1.04
CA ARG A 171 5.77 -8.72 -0.42
C ARG A 171 4.52 -8.10 -1.03
N ARG A 172 4.67 -7.28 -2.06
CA ARG A 172 3.54 -6.83 -2.88
C ARG A 172 2.77 -8.10 -3.28
N ARG A 173 1.51 -8.23 -2.86
CA ARG A 173 0.71 -9.35 -3.37
C ARG A 173 0.62 -9.16 -4.87
N PRO A 174 1.08 -10.13 -5.65
CA PRO A 174 0.94 -10.07 -7.09
C PRO A 174 -0.52 -9.82 -7.45
N ARG A 175 -0.78 -8.93 -8.38
CA ARG A 175 -2.13 -8.60 -8.84
C ARG A 175 -2.16 -8.71 -10.35
N LEU A 176 -3.16 -9.42 -10.86
CA LEU A 176 -3.39 -9.49 -12.30
C LEU A 176 -3.98 -8.19 -12.86
N GLY A 177 -4.68 -7.41 -12.03
CA GLY A 177 -5.43 -6.24 -12.51
C GLY A 177 -6.72 -6.67 -13.22
N LEU A 178 -7.46 -7.64 -12.64
CA LEU A 178 -8.70 -8.19 -13.19
C LEU A 178 -9.87 -7.99 -12.24
N GLY A 179 -11.03 -7.69 -12.80
CA GLY A 179 -12.33 -7.96 -12.20
C GLY A 179 -12.86 -9.29 -12.71
N VAL A 180 -13.17 -10.22 -11.81
CA VAL A 180 -13.60 -11.56 -12.20
C VAL A 180 -14.91 -11.96 -11.53
N LEU A 181 -15.68 -12.82 -12.18
CA LEU A 181 -16.92 -13.43 -11.67
C LEU A 181 -16.85 -14.94 -11.86
N PRO A 182 -17.29 -15.76 -10.88
CA PRO A 182 -17.32 -17.19 -11.03
C PRO A 182 -18.37 -17.61 -12.09
N VAL A 183 -18.00 -18.59 -12.91
CA VAL A 183 -18.88 -19.17 -13.95
C VAL A 183 -18.74 -20.67 -14.01
N GLU A 184 -19.82 -21.35 -14.42
CA GLU A 184 -19.76 -22.74 -14.84
C GLU A 184 -19.33 -22.86 -16.29
N VAL A 185 -18.39 -23.77 -16.55
CA VAL A 185 -17.98 -24.09 -17.93
C VAL A 185 -19.04 -24.97 -18.59
N PRO A 186 -19.48 -24.67 -19.83
CA PRO A 186 -20.44 -25.49 -20.56
C PRO A 186 -20.01 -26.96 -20.61
N PRO A 187 -20.95 -27.92 -20.49
CA PRO A 187 -20.63 -29.36 -20.47
C PRO A 187 -19.77 -29.84 -21.65
N SER A 188 -19.96 -29.25 -22.82
CA SER A 188 -19.20 -29.56 -24.04
C SER A 188 -17.71 -29.21 -23.96
N LEU A 189 -17.30 -28.33 -23.04
CA LEU A 189 -15.93 -27.84 -22.87
C LEU A 189 -15.29 -28.33 -21.55
N ARG A 190 -16.03 -29.01 -20.68
CA ARG A 190 -15.55 -29.45 -19.35
C ARG A 190 -14.43 -30.49 -19.39
N GLY A 191 -14.28 -31.23 -20.48
CA GLY A 191 -13.29 -32.31 -20.58
C GLY A 191 -11.86 -31.86 -20.31
N GLU A 192 -11.47 -30.74 -20.85
CA GLU A 192 -10.14 -30.16 -20.66
C GLU A 192 -10.14 -28.92 -19.75
N ALA A 193 -11.26 -28.19 -19.71
CA ALA A 193 -11.37 -26.92 -19.00
C ALA A 193 -11.75 -27.07 -17.52
N GLY A 194 -12.29 -28.23 -17.13
CA GLY A 194 -12.89 -28.39 -15.80
C GLY A 194 -14.31 -27.82 -15.70
N PRO A 195 -15.00 -28.00 -14.55
CA PRO A 195 -16.41 -27.62 -14.40
C PRO A 195 -16.64 -26.13 -14.13
N THR A 196 -15.64 -25.41 -13.62
CA THR A 196 -15.74 -24.02 -13.16
C THR A 196 -14.59 -23.18 -13.68
N GLY A 197 -14.75 -21.88 -13.64
CA GLY A 197 -13.73 -20.90 -13.96
C GLY A 197 -14.17 -19.49 -13.55
N LEU A 198 -13.33 -18.50 -13.83
CA LEU A 198 -13.58 -17.10 -13.52
C LEU A 198 -13.63 -16.28 -14.81
N VAL A 199 -14.82 -15.81 -15.20
CA VAL A 199 -14.92 -14.91 -16.36
C VAL A 199 -14.33 -13.56 -16.02
N ILE A 200 -13.50 -13.04 -16.92
CA ILE A 200 -12.90 -11.70 -16.80
C ILE A 200 -13.98 -10.67 -17.19
N ALA A 201 -14.42 -9.90 -16.20
CA ALA A 201 -15.43 -8.86 -16.36
C ALA A 201 -14.81 -7.46 -16.55
N ALA A 202 -13.55 -7.26 -16.11
CA ALA A 202 -12.81 -6.03 -16.30
C ALA A 202 -11.31 -6.31 -16.33
N VAL A 203 -10.57 -5.51 -17.09
CA VAL A 203 -9.09 -5.52 -17.16
C VAL A 203 -8.62 -4.10 -16.86
N GLU A 204 -7.66 -3.96 -15.95
CA GLU A 204 -7.05 -2.67 -15.58
C GLU A 204 -6.02 -2.27 -16.63
N ASP A 205 -6.19 -1.08 -17.23
CA ASP A 205 -5.27 -0.55 -18.24
C ASP A 205 -3.83 -0.49 -17.72
N GLY A 206 -2.89 -1.08 -18.45
CA GLY A 206 -1.49 -1.20 -18.05
C GLY A 206 -1.25 -2.19 -16.90
N GLY A 207 -2.27 -2.92 -16.46
CA GLY A 207 -2.15 -4.01 -15.47
C GLY A 207 -1.39 -5.23 -16.03
N ALA A 208 -1.05 -6.17 -15.15
CA ALA A 208 -0.33 -7.39 -15.56
C ALA A 208 -1.11 -8.21 -16.60
N ALA A 209 -2.43 -8.31 -16.43
CA ALA A 209 -3.33 -9.01 -17.34
C ALA A 209 -3.42 -8.32 -18.71
N ASP A 210 -3.52 -6.98 -18.73
CA ASP A 210 -3.56 -6.19 -19.96
C ASP A 210 -2.26 -6.37 -20.77
N ARG A 211 -1.12 -6.25 -20.09
CA ARG A 211 0.19 -6.49 -20.72
C ARG A 211 0.37 -7.90 -21.26
N ALA A 212 -0.26 -8.88 -20.63
CA ALA A 212 -0.26 -10.27 -21.07
C ALA A 212 -1.29 -10.55 -22.19
N GLY A 213 -2.17 -9.58 -22.52
CA GLY A 213 -3.18 -9.75 -23.53
C GLY A 213 -4.41 -10.55 -23.07
N LEU A 214 -4.70 -10.58 -21.77
CA LEU A 214 -5.96 -11.10 -21.24
C LEU A 214 -7.08 -10.11 -21.57
N LEU A 215 -8.23 -10.62 -21.96
CA LEU A 215 -9.35 -9.81 -22.46
C LEU A 215 -10.61 -10.02 -21.61
N VAL A 216 -11.48 -9.01 -21.61
CA VAL A 216 -12.84 -9.17 -21.07
C VAL A 216 -13.56 -10.24 -21.87
N GLY A 217 -14.19 -11.20 -21.17
CA GLY A 217 -14.85 -12.36 -21.75
C GLY A 217 -14.02 -13.64 -21.76
N ASP A 218 -12.71 -13.58 -21.53
CA ASP A 218 -11.92 -14.79 -21.27
C ASP A 218 -12.38 -15.44 -19.96
N VAL A 219 -12.25 -16.77 -19.87
CA VAL A 219 -12.49 -17.50 -18.61
C VAL A 219 -11.18 -18.06 -18.11
N LEU A 220 -10.70 -17.55 -16.98
CA LEU A 220 -9.56 -18.10 -16.23
C LEU A 220 -9.96 -19.46 -15.65
N LEU A 221 -9.23 -20.51 -16.03
CA LEU A 221 -9.48 -21.88 -15.61
C LEU A 221 -8.55 -22.32 -14.47
N SER A 222 -7.27 -21.97 -14.59
CA SER A 222 -6.26 -22.30 -13.57
C SER A 222 -5.11 -21.30 -13.55
N ILE A 223 -4.43 -21.18 -12.40
CA ILE A 223 -3.15 -20.51 -12.23
C ILE A 223 -2.15 -21.55 -11.68
N GLU A 224 -0.98 -21.65 -12.31
CA GLU A 224 0.08 -22.64 -11.94
C GLU A 224 -0.49 -24.08 -11.83
N GLY A 225 -1.46 -24.41 -12.69
CA GLY A 225 -2.15 -25.70 -12.69
C GLY A 225 -3.24 -25.85 -11.62
N GLU A 226 -3.39 -24.94 -10.69
CA GLU A 226 -4.43 -24.96 -9.65
C GLU A 226 -5.77 -24.46 -10.23
N PRO A 227 -6.87 -25.25 -10.21
CA PRO A 227 -8.17 -24.85 -10.70
C PRO A 227 -8.75 -23.67 -9.93
N LEU A 228 -9.50 -22.82 -10.63
CA LEU A 228 -10.13 -21.62 -10.05
C LEU A 228 -11.66 -21.81 -10.02
N ASP A 229 -12.25 -21.71 -8.84
CA ASP A 229 -13.70 -21.78 -8.62
C ASP A 229 -14.28 -20.52 -7.98
N GLY A 230 -13.40 -19.61 -7.49
CA GLY A 230 -13.79 -18.36 -6.86
C GLY A 230 -12.65 -17.34 -6.78
N ALA A 231 -13.00 -16.11 -6.41
CA ALA A 231 -12.00 -15.07 -6.22
C ALA A 231 -10.99 -15.39 -5.10
N GLU A 232 -11.37 -16.20 -4.12
CA GLU A 232 -10.51 -16.62 -3.01
C GLU A 232 -9.41 -17.56 -3.51
N THR A 233 -9.75 -18.57 -4.33
CA THR A 233 -8.77 -19.50 -4.92
C THR A 233 -7.79 -18.77 -5.85
N LEU A 234 -8.24 -17.76 -6.60
CA LEU A 234 -7.37 -16.88 -7.39
C LEU A 234 -6.38 -16.11 -6.50
N LEU A 235 -6.88 -15.53 -5.40
CA LEU A 235 -6.02 -14.77 -4.46
C LEU A 235 -5.00 -15.66 -3.76
N GLU A 236 -5.36 -16.89 -3.43
CA GLU A 236 -4.46 -17.87 -2.83
C GLU A 236 -3.37 -18.33 -3.82
N ALA A 237 -3.75 -18.63 -5.06
CA ALA A 237 -2.80 -19.00 -6.11
C ALA A 237 -1.80 -17.85 -6.36
N LEU A 238 -2.28 -16.61 -6.48
CA LEU A 238 -1.43 -15.44 -6.63
C LEU A 238 -0.54 -15.16 -5.39
N ALA A 239 -0.99 -15.49 -4.19
CA ALA A 239 -0.19 -15.30 -2.97
C ALA A 239 1.04 -16.22 -2.93
N ARG A 240 0.98 -17.37 -3.60
CA ARG A 240 2.09 -18.35 -3.73
C ARG A 240 2.96 -18.09 -4.97
N ALA A 241 2.49 -17.26 -5.88
CA ALA A 241 3.14 -16.98 -7.14
C ALA A 241 4.48 -16.21 -6.97
N GLY A 242 5.37 -16.43 -7.92
CA GLY A 242 6.60 -15.66 -8.10
C GLY A 242 6.38 -14.37 -8.88
N ASP A 243 7.36 -14.00 -9.70
CA ASP A 243 7.35 -12.80 -10.55
C ASP A 243 6.48 -12.98 -11.81
N ALA A 244 6.11 -14.17 -12.16
CA ALA A 244 5.20 -14.51 -13.26
C ALA A 244 4.34 -15.70 -12.88
N VAL A 245 3.22 -15.90 -13.58
CA VAL A 245 2.33 -17.06 -13.44
C VAL A 245 1.92 -17.60 -14.80
N GLU A 246 1.85 -18.93 -14.87
CA GLU A 246 1.17 -19.61 -15.97
C GLU A 246 -0.35 -19.60 -15.72
N SER A 247 -1.09 -19.06 -16.67
CA SER A 247 -2.55 -18.99 -16.62
C SER A 247 -3.14 -19.79 -17.77
N ARG A 248 -4.06 -20.73 -17.47
CA ARG A 248 -4.87 -21.39 -18.49
C ARG A 248 -6.20 -20.64 -18.60
N ILE A 249 -6.55 -20.29 -19.84
CA ILE A 249 -7.78 -19.57 -20.14
C ILE A 249 -8.59 -20.29 -21.18
N LEU A 250 -9.90 -20.06 -21.17
CA LEU A 250 -10.80 -20.44 -22.26
C LEU A 250 -11.18 -19.16 -23.02
N ARG A 251 -10.77 -19.09 -24.28
CA ARG A 251 -11.06 -18.00 -25.21
C ARG A 251 -11.68 -18.54 -26.51
N GLY A 252 -12.85 -18.06 -26.84
CA GLY A 252 -13.50 -18.48 -28.10
C GLY A 252 -13.70 -19.99 -28.24
N GLY A 253 -13.91 -20.71 -27.15
CA GLY A 253 -14.06 -22.17 -27.11
C GLY A 253 -12.75 -22.97 -27.17
N ARG A 254 -11.59 -22.31 -27.10
CA ARG A 254 -10.27 -22.95 -27.11
C ARG A 254 -9.54 -22.65 -25.80
N ILE A 255 -8.76 -23.62 -25.33
CA ILE A 255 -7.89 -23.43 -24.16
C ILE A 255 -6.55 -22.88 -24.65
N GLU A 256 -6.14 -21.78 -24.06
CA GLU A 256 -4.84 -21.14 -24.29
C GLU A 256 -4.06 -21.10 -22.96
N VAL A 257 -2.73 -21.19 -23.07
CA VAL A 257 -1.82 -21.01 -21.93
C VAL A 257 -1.10 -19.69 -22.11
N MET A 258 -1.15 -18.84 -21.09
CA MET A 258 -0.54 -17.52 -21.09
C MET A 258 0.38 -17.34 -19.89
N ASN A 259 1.59 -16.84 -20.13
CA ASN A 259 2.50 -16.41 -19.07
C ASN A 259 2.24 -14.94 -18.74
N VAL A 260 1.84 -14.67 -17.51
CA VAL A 260 1.53 -13.33 -17.03
C VAL A 260 2.63 -12.87 -16.08
N SER A 261 3.43 -11.88 -16.51
CA SER A 261 4.40 -11.22 -15.64
C SER A 261 3.68 -10.35 -14.60
N LEU A 262 3.90 -10.65 -13.32
CA LEU A 262 3.33 -9.94 -12.18
C LEU A 262 4.19 -8.75 -11.73
N VAL A 263 5.40 -8.63 -12.30
CA VAL A 263 6.31 -7.51 -12.09
C VAL A 263 5.83 -6.34 -12.94
N GLU A 264 5.62 -5.18 -12.33
CA GLU A 264 5.42 -3.95 -13.10
C GLU A 264 6.72 -3.66 -13.86
N SER A 265 6.65 -3.59 -15.18
CA SER A 265 7.73 -3.00 -15.96
C SER A 265 7.89 -1.57 -15.47
N GLY A 266 8.99 -1.25 -14.80
CA GLY A 266 9.32 0.12 -14.45
C GLY A 266 9.16 0.95 -15.72
N ARG A 267 8.37 2.01 -15.69
CA ARG A 267 8.36 2.99 -16.77
C ARG A 267 9.78 3.54 -16.89
N VAL A 268 10.55 2.96 -17.80
CA VAL A 268 11.68 3.62 -18.41
C VAL A 268 11.07 4.58 -19.44
N ALA A 269 10.96 5.84 -19.10
CA ALA A 269 10.95 6.99 -20.02
C ALA A 269 11.11 8.27 -19.20
#